data_744064deea6a389234f3bb026ee85892
#
_entry.id   744064deea6a389234f3bb026ee85892
#
_cell.length_a   1.000
_cell.length_b   1.000
_cell.length_c   1.000
_cell.angle_alpha   90.00
_cell.angle_beta   90.00
_cell.angle_gamma   90.00
#
_symmetry.space_group_name_H-M   'P 1'
#
loop_
_entity.id
_entity.type
_entity.pdbx_description
1 polymer ?
#
loop_
_entity_poly.entity_id
_entity_poly.type
_entity_poly.pdbx_seq_one_letter_code
_entity_poly.pdbx_strand_id
1 'polypeptide(L)'
;MKKPLILLVLFIAYMALWLGIGGFPRLAHHTIKMCFPVVQEGETVINPLKDVDMNDARAFLIFSPDDWRKLPVGMPARRVLVCTDAEVLQQLKDNFSFEISGGDMATTESELWVYSHDTLVLMTNIIIEQNQIGIQNELIGWADAVNKEQLCHIFTQFKPYRWLRLELRPS
;
A
#
# COMPACT_ATOMS: atom_id res chain seq x y z
N MET A 1 45.78 -8.93 -7.55
CA MET A 1 44.58 -8.65 -8.37
C MET A 1 43.24 -9.20 -7.81
N LYS A 2 43.18 -9.86 -6.64
CA LYS A 2 41.90 -10.43 -6.08
C LYS A 2 41.11 -9.48 -5.16
N LYS A 3 41.77 -8.47 -4.55
CA LYS A 3 41.14 -7.54 -3.59
C LYS A 3 40.04 -6.66 -4.18
N PRO A 4 40.15 -6.04 -5.38
CA PRO A 4 39.07 -5.19 -5.92
C PRO A 4 37.83 -5.99 -6.32
N LEU A 5 38.00 -7.25 -6.74
CA LEU A 5 36.87 -8.12 -7.08
C LEU A 5 36.04 -8.48 -5.82
N ILE A 6 36.72 -8.76 -4.69
CA ILE A 6 36.06 -9.06 -3.42
C ILE A 6 35.27 -7.84 -2.92
N LEU A 7 35.84 -6.64 -3.00
CA LEU A 7 35.16 -5.40 -2.64
C LEU A 7 33.94 -5.14 -3.50
N LEU A 8 34.03 -5.41 -4.80
CA LEU A 8 32.88 -5.26 -5.72
C LEU A 8 31.76 -6.25 -5.36
N VAL A 9 32.08 -7.51 -5.09
CA VAL A 9 31.09 -8.53 -4.70
C VAL A 9 30.44 -8.17 -3.37
N LEU A 10 31.21 -7.70 -2.37
CA LEU A 10 30.66 -7.25 -1.10
C LEU A 10 29.76 -6.02 -1.25
N PHE A 11 30.13 -5.08 -2.12
CA PHE A 11 29.31 -3.91 -2.42
C PHE A 11 28.00 -4.30 -3.10
N ILE A 12 28.04 -5.21 -4.08
CA ILE A 12 26.83 -5.72 -4.74
C ILE A 12 25.94 -6.48 -3.75
N ALA A 13 26.52 -7.32 -2.88
CA ALA A 13 25.78 -8.03 -1.85
C ALA A 13 25.16 -7.07 -0.83
N TYR A 14 25.89 -6.03 -0.41
CA TYR A 14 25.38 -4.98 0.47
C TYR A 14 24.22 -4.21 -0.17
N MET A 15 24.37 -3.79 -1.44
CA MET A 15 23.32 -3.12 -2.18
C MET A 15 22.08 -4.02 -2.37
N ALA A 16 22.28 -5.30 -2.67
CA ALA A 16 21.20 -6.27 -2.78
C ALA A 16 20.47 -6.48 -1.44
N LEU A 17 21.21 -6.53 -0.33
CA LEU A 17 20.65 -6.61 1.02
C LEU A 17 19.85 -5.34 1.37
N TRP A 18 20.44 -4.18 1.09
CA TRP A 18 19.83 -2.88 1.37
C TRP A 18 18.54 -2.68 0.57
N LEU A 19 18.55 -2.97 -0.72
CA LEU A 19 17.38 -2.92 -1.60
C LEU A 19 16.33 -4.00 -1.22
N GLY A 20 16.77 -5.18 -0.78
CA GLY A 20 15.86 -6.25 -0.35
C GLY A 20 15.16 -5.99 0.99
N ILE A 21 15.76 -5.15 1.86
CA ILE A 21 15.25 -4.89 3.22
C ILE A 21 14.53 -3.54 3.31
N GLY A 22 14.89 -2.55 2.49
CA GLY A 22 14.42 -1.17 2.70
C GLY A 22 14.32 -0.28 1.47
N GLY A 23 14.61 -0.80 0.27
CA GLY A 23 14.47 0.00 -0.95
C GLY A 23 13.01 0.27 -1.27
N PHE A 24 12.64 1.55 -1.43
CA PHE A 24 11.34 1.90 -1.98
C PHE A 24 11.31 1.56 -3.47
N PRO A 25 10.31 0.82 -3.96
CA PRO A 25 10.09 0.73 -5.38
C PRO A 25 9.80 2.16 -5.89
N ARG A 26 10.63 2.69 -6.75
CA ARG A 26 10.26 3.85 -7.55
C ARG A 26 9.28 3.35 -8.60
N LEU A 27 8.01 3.33 -8.24
CA LEU A 27 6.95 3.07 -9.19
C LEU A 27 6.85 4.31 -10.08
N ALA A 28 7.17 4.14 -11.36
CA ALA A 28 7.00 5.22 -12.32
C ALA A 28 5.51 5.48 -12.47
N HIS A 29 5.07 6.66 -12.05
CA HIS A 29 3.69 7.09 -12.25
C HIS A 29 3.53 7.58 -13.68
N HIS A 30 3.03 6.72 -14.57
CA HIS A 30 2.77 7.11 -15.95
C HIS A 30 1.48 7.94 -16.09
N THR A 31 0.49 7.67 -15.26
CA THR A 31 -0.76 8.43 -15.23
C THR A 31 -1.32 8.38 -13.82
N ILE A 32 -1.64 9.53 -13.26
CA ILE A 32 -2.30 9.65 -11.96
C ILE A 32 -3.73 10.10 -12.23
N LYS A 33 -4.69 9.23 -11.96
CA LYS A 33 -6.11 9.57 -11.95
C LYS A 33 -6.64 9.17 -10.59
N MET A 34 -6.50 10.06 -9.62
CA MET A 34 -7.00 9.82 -8.26
C MET A 34 -8.52 9.75 -8.26
N CYS A 35 -9.04 8.59 -7.93
CA CYS A 35 -10.48 8.37 -7.73
C CYS A 35 -10.78 8.47 -6.24
N PHE A 36 -10.67 9.69 -5.67
CA PHE A 36 -11.29 9.92 -4.37
C PHE A 36 -12.75 10.29 -4.61
N PRO A 37 -13.71 9.58 -3.98
CA PRO A 37 -15.12 9.97 -4.10
C PRO A 37 -15.29 11.39 -3.55
N VAL A 38 -16.02 12.20 -4.29
CA VAL A 38 -16.52 13.47 -3.75
C VAL A 38 -17.51 13.10 -2.65
N VAL A 39 -17.13 13.40 -1.41
CA VAL A 39 -18.01 13.16 -0.25
C VAL A 39 -19.23 14.07 -0.42
N GLN A 40 -20.42 13.49 -0.55
CA GLN A 40 -21.65 14.24 -0.63
C GLN A 40 -22.03 14.77 0.77
N GLU A 41 -22.71 15.92 0.80
CA GLU A 41 -23.16 16.49 2.08
C GLU A 41 -24.09 15.50 2.82
N GLY A 42 -23.67 15.10 4.03
CA GLY A 42 -24.37 14.09 4.84
C GLY A 42 -23.92 12.64 4.64
N GLU A 43 -22.97 12.37 3.75
CA GLU A 43 -22.39 11.04 3.59
C GLU A 43 -21.30 10.82 4.67
N THR A 44 -21.49 9.82 5.52
CA THR A 44 -20.56 9.48 6.59
C THR A 44 -19.66 8.29 6.25
N VAL A 45 -20.07 7.46 5.29
CA VAL A 45 -19.34 6.26 4.88
C VAL A 45 -18.91 6.38 3.43
N ILE A 46 -17.63 6.20 3.17
CA ILE A 46 -17.03 6.24 1.83
C ILE A 46 -16.38 4.90 1.47
N ASN A 47 -16.40 4.57 0.19
CA ASN A 47 -15.58 3.51 -0.37
C ASN A 47 -14.80 4.04 -1.59
N PRO A 48 -13.51 4.40 -1.41
CA PRO A 48 -12.69 4.96 -2.47
C PRO A 48 -12.46 4.03 -3.67
N LEU A 49 -12.70 2.73 -3.51
CA LEU A 49 -12.50 1.75 -4.57
C LEU A 49 -13.81 1.33 -5.27
N LYS A 50 -14.96 1.86 -4.85
CA LYS A 50 -16.30 1.44 -5.33
C LYS A 50 -16.40 1.36 -6.86
N ASP A 51 -15.90 2.37 -7.56
CA ASP A 51 -16.01 2.50 -9.01
C ASP A 51 -14.73 2.11 -9.76
N VAL A 52 -13.71 1.57 -9.04
CA VAL A 52 -12.45 1.14 -9.64
C VAL A 52 -12.64 -0.23 -10.31
N ASP A 53 -12.18 -0.36 -11.55
CA ASP A 53 -12.07 -1.66 -12.20
C ASP A 53 -10.89 -2.44 -11.62
N MET A 54 -11.17 -3.61 -11.03
CA MET A 54 -10.15 -4.49 -10.43
C MET A 54 -9.59 -5.51 -11.43
N ASN A 55 -10.06 -5.56 -12.66
CA ASN A 55 -9.41 -6.35 -13.68
C ASN A 55 -8.03 -5.78 -13.98
N ASP A 56 -7.00 -6.63 -13.98
CA ASP A 56 -5.59 -6.22 -14.14
C ASP A 56 -5.14 -5.14 -13.12
N ALA A 57 -5.75 -5.16 -11.94
CA ALA A 57 -5.37 -4.27 -10.86
C ALA A 57 -4.19 -4.83 -10.04
N ARG A 58 -3.54 -3.95 -9.29
CA ARG A 58 -2.53 -4.28 -8.30
C ARG A 58 -2.55 -3.27 -7.16
N ALA A 59 -2.38 -3.74 -5.95
CA ALA A 59 -2.33 -2.90 -4.78
C ALA A 59 -0.99 -3.06 -4.06
N PHE A 60 -0.44 -1.97 -3.54
CA PHE A 60 0.79 -1.95 -2.75
C PHE A 60 0.52 -1.34 -1.39
N LEU A 61 1.01 -1.99 -0.34
CA LEU A 61 1.14 -1.42 0.99
C LEU A 61 2.60 -1.06 1.22
N ILE A 62 2.85 0.19 1.55
CA ILE A 62 4.19 0.75 1.76
C ILE A 62 4.23 1.28 3.19
N PHE A 63 4.93 0.57 4.07
CA PHE A 63 4.99 0.92 5.49
C PHE A 63 6.15 1.84 5.81
N SER A 64 5.91 2.83 6.65
CA SER A 64 6.95 3.62 7.28
C SER A 64 7.79 2.73 8.22
N PRO A 65 9.03 3.15 8.59
CA PRO A 65 9.84 2.38 9.52
C PRO A 65 9.20 2.20 10.90
N ASP A 66 8.38 3.16 11.31
CA ASP A 66 7.74 3.16 12.63
C ASP A 66 6.46 2.33 12.64
N ASP A 67 5.62 2.47 11.60
CA ASP A 67 4.37 1.71 11.49
C ASP A 67 4.62 0.22 11.22
N TRP A 68 5.67 -0.09 10.44
CA TRP A 68 6.03 -1.48 10.17
C TRP A 68 6.24 -2.33 11.43
N ARG A 69 6.64 -1.73 12.55
CA ARG A 69 6.86 -2.42 13.81
C ARG A 69 5.58 -2.70 14.58
N LYS A 70 4.48 -2.07 14.21
CA LYS A 70 3.18 -2.15 14.88
C LYS A 70 2.17 -3.01 14.14
N LEU A 71 2.57 -3.63 13.03
CA LEU A 71 1.70 -4.42 12.18
C LEU A 71 1.02 -5.56 12.95
N PRO A 72 -0.24 -5.87 12.63
CA PRO A 72 -0.96 -6.99 13.22
C PRO A 72 -0.27 -8.33 13.02
N VAL A 73 -0.50 -9.25 13.96
CA VAL A 73 -0.02 -10.63 13.85
C VAL A 73 -0.57 -11.27 12.57
N GLY A 74 0.31 -11.95 11.83
CA GLY A 74 -0.06 -12.60 10.56
C GLY A 74 0.27 -11.79 9.32
N MET A 75 0.51 -10.49 9.44
CA MET A 75 1.00 -9.71 8.28
C MET A 75 2.46 -10.06 7.96
N PRO A 76 2.80 -10.13 6.66
CA PRO A 76 4.18 -10.38 6.26
C PRO A 76 5.12 -9.28 6.77
N ALA A 77 6.20 -9.68 7.45
CA ALA A 77 7.20 -8.76 8.01
C ALA A 77 8.08 -8.14 6.91
N ARG A 78 7.49 -7.30 6.07
CA ARG A 78 8.16 -6.55 5.00
C ARG A 78 7.58 -5.16 4.88
N ARG A 79 8.42 -4.19 4.56
CA ARG A 79 8.01 -2.79 4.40
C ARG A 79 7.17 -2.53 3.16
N VAL A 80 7.29 -3.36 2.14
CA VAL A 80 6.48 -3.26 0.93
C VAL A 80 5.83 -4.60 0.65
N LEU A 81 4.51 -4.57 0.60
CA LEU A 81 3.69 -5.71 0.23
C LEU A 81 2.94 -5.39 -1.06
N VAL A 82 2.63 -6.43 -1.84
CA VAL A 82 1.88 -6.32 -3.09
C VAL A 82 0.79 -7.39 -3.16
N CYS A 83 -0.34 -7.01 -3.71
CA CYS A 83 -1.39 -7.93 -4.14
C CYS A 83 -1.64 -7.74 -5.63
N THR A 84 -1.67 -8.87 -6.36
CA THR A 84 -2.06 -8.98 -7.78
C THR A 84 -3.09 -10.09 -7.99
N ASP A 85 -3.59 -10.66 -6.92
CA ASP A 85 -4.62 -11.69 -6.95
C ASP A 85 -5.99 -11.04 -7.14
N ALA A 86 -6.66 -11.37 -8.22
CA ALA A 86 -7.93 -10.73 -8.60
C ALA A 86 -9.04 -10.96 -7.56
N GLU A 87 -9.09 -12.13 -6.92
CA GLU A 87 -10.10 -12.43 -5.91
C GLU A 87 -9.85 -11.61 -4.64
N VAL A 88 -8.59 -11.52 -4.21
CA VAL A 88 -8.20 -10.70 -3.04
C VAL A 88 -8.43 -9.22 -3.31
N LEU A 89 -8.13 -8.73 -4.51
CA LEU A 89 -8.37 -7.35 -4.89
C LEU A 89 -9.86 -7.02 -4.99
N GLN A 90 -10.69 -7.97 -5.45
CA GLN A 90 -12.13 -7.79 -5.42
C GLN A 90 -12.66 -7.76 -3.99
N GLN A 91 -12.19 -8.63 -3.11
CA GLN A 91 -12.53 -8.58 -1.68
C GLN A 91 -12.09 -7.26 -1.04
N LEU A 92 -10.89 -6.73 -1.42
CA LEU A 92 -10.44 -5.43 -0.97
C LEU A 92 -11.43 -4.35 -1.38
N LYS A 93 -11.81 -4.28 -2.66
CA LYS A 93 -12.79 -3.32 -3.17
C LYS A 93 -14.11 -3.37 -2.39
N ASP A 94 -14.65 -4.56 -2.20
CA ASP A 94 -15.96 -4.76 -1.58
C ASP A 94 -15.97 -4.38 -0.09
N ASN A 95 -14.82 -4.46 0.59
CA ASN A 95 -14.69 -4.18 2.01
C ASN A 95 -13.97 -2.87 2.34
N PHE A 96 -13.52 -2.09 1.34
CA PHE A 96 -12.73 -0.87 1.52
C PHE A 96 -13.64 0.32 1.84
N SER A 97 -14.45 0.16 2.89
CA SER A 97 -15.41 1.17 3.35
C SER A 97 -14.94 1.78 4.67
N PHE A 98 -15.04 3.11 4.76
CA PHE A 98 -14.54 3.89 5.90
C PHE A 98 -15.60 4.89 6.34
N GLU A 99 -15.74 5.05 7.66
CA GLU A 99 -16.58 6.06 8.28
C GLU A 99 -15.75 7.28 8.64
N ILE A 100 -16.15 8.44 8.13
CA ILE A 100 -15.48 9.72 8.38
C ILE A 100 -15.77 10.12 9.83
N SER A 101 -14.75 10.11 10.67
CA SER A 101 -14.90 10.43 12.10
C SER A 101 -14.54 11.88 12.44
N GLY A 102 -13.88 12.60 11.53
CA GLY A 102 -13.46 13.98 11.74
C GLY A 102 -12.48 14.18 12.91
N GLY A 103 -11.89 13.08 13.40
CA GLY A 103 -10.93 13.10 14.49
C GLY A 103 -9.61 13.74 14.13
N ASP A 104 -8.78 13.96 15.13
CA ASP A 104 -7.41 14.46 14.96
C ASP A 104 -6.60 13.45 14.13
N MET A 105 -5.81 14.01 13.22
CA MET A 105 -5.09 13.22 12.22
C MET A 105 -3.90 12.54 12.90
N ALA A 106 -3.87 11.20 12.84
CA ALA A 106 -2.69 10.47 13.23
C ALA A 106 -1.56 10.73 12.23
N THR A 107 -0.35 10.98 12.71
CA THR A 107 0.81 11.09 11.83
C THR A 107 1.16 9.71 11.31
N THR A 108 0.77 9.41 10.07
CA THR A 108 1.18 8.17 9.38
C THR A 108 1.88 8.51 8.09
N GLU A 109 2.96 7.79 7.84
CA GLU A 109 3.72 7.86 6.58
C GLU A 109 3.56 6.56 5.75
N SER A 110 2.71 5.64 6.22
CA SER A 110 2.39 4.42 5.47
C SER A 110 1.33 4.72 4.42
N GLU A 111 1.45 4.09 3.27
CA GLU A 111 0.63 4.38 2.09
C GLU A 111 0.02 3.11 1.51
N LEU A 112 -1.20 3.24 1.01
CA LEU A 112 -1.84 2.29 0.09
C LEU A 112 -1.91 2.90 -1.30
N TRP A 113 -1.33 2.19 -2.27
CA TRP A 113 -1.40 2.56 -3.69
C TRP A 113 -2.17 1.47 -4.44
N VAL A 114 -3.14 1.88 -5.23
CA VAL A 114 -3.90 0.97 -6.10
C VAL A 114 -3.77 1.43 -7.54
N TYR A 115 -3.35 0.50 -8.39
CA TYR A 115 -3.30 0.67 -9.84
C TYR A 115 -4.40 -0.16 -10.50
N SER A 116 -5.01 0.39 -11.51
CA SER A 116 -5.89 -0.29 -12.45
C SER A 116 -5.39 0.00 -13.86
N HIS A 117 -5.16 -1.01 -14.68
CA HIS A 117 -4.62 -0.88 -16.03
C HIS A 117 -3.41 0.09 -16.10
N ASP A 118 -2.44 -0.10 -15.21
CA ASP A 118 -1.23 0.74 -15.08
C ASP A 118 -1.45 2.21 -14.68
N THR A 119 -2.68 2.60 -14.42
CA THR A 119 -3.02 3.93 -13.91
C THR A 119 -3.09 3.88 -12.38
N LEU A 120 -2.41 4.80 -11.70
CA LEU A 120 -2.58 4.97 -10.26
C LEU A 120 -3.94 5.60 -10.00
N VAL A 121 -4.86 4.82 -9.44
CA VAL A 121 -6.26 5.24 -9.20
C VAL A 121 -6.52 5.63 -7.75
N LEU A 122 -5.73 5.10 -6.81
CA LEU A 122 -5.81 5.48 -5.41
C LEU A 122 -4.40 5.58 -4.82
N MET A 123 -4.13 6.68 -4.12
CA MET A 123 -3.00 6.84 -3.21
C MET A 123 -3.53 7.51 -1.95
N THR A 124 -3.39 6.84 -0.82
CA THR A 124 -3.88 7.36 0.47
C THR A 124 -2.95 6.91 1.58
N ASN A 125 -2.82 7.74 2.61
CA ASN A 125 -2.18 7.31 3.84
C ASN A 125 -3.07 6.29 4.53
N ILE A 126 -2.47 5.25 5.12
CA ILE A 126 -3.19 4.17 5.79
C ILE A 126 -2.50 3.80 7.09
N ILE A 127 -3.27 3.60 8.13
CA ILE A 127 -2.83 2.98 9.39
C ILE A 127 -3.38 1.56 9.42
N ILE A 128 -2.50 0.61 9.73
CA ILE A 128 -2.84 -0.81 9.95
C ILE A 128 -2.15 -1.24 11.25
N GLU A 129 -2.87 -1.12 12.34
CA GLU A 129 -2.44 -1.57 13.66
C GLU A 129 -3.42 -2.66 14.17
N GLN A 130 -3.04 -3.34 15.25
CA GLN A 130 -3.83 -4.46 15.77
C GLN A 130 -5.31 -4.09 16.06
N ASN A 131 -5.55 -2.87 16.52
CA ASN A 131 -6.89 -2.42 16.92
C ASN A 131 -7.43 -1.27 16.04
N GLN A 132 -6.65 -0.82 15.06
CA GLN A 132 -7.01 0.33 14.26
C GLN A 132 -6.62 0.12 12.80
N ILE A 133 -7.58 0.27 11.91
CA ILE A 133 -7.36 0.43 10.47
C ILE A 133 -8.12 1.67 10.04
N GLY A 134 -7.43 2.58 9.39
CA GLY A 134 -8.04 3.80 8.89
C GLY A 134 -7.24 4.40 7.76
N ILE A 135 -7.86 5.31 7.04
CA ILE A 135 -7.24 6.10 5.99
C ILE A 135 -7.29 7.58 6.31
N GLN A 136 -6.37 8.30 5.71
CA GLN A 136 -6.26 9.73 5.90
C GLN A 136 -5.84 10.42 4.62
N ASN A 137 -6.51 11.50 4.28
CA ASN A 137 -6.04 12.45 3.28
C ASN A 137 -6.57 13.86 3.55
N GLU A 138 -6.07 14.83 2.79
CA GLU A 138 -6.43 16.24 2.95
C GLU A 138 -7.93 16.54 2.68
N LEU A 139 -8.63 15.68 1.92
CA LEU A 139 -10.02 15.92 1.51
C LEU A 139 -11.04 15.47 2.56
N ILE A 140 -10.73 14.35 3.25
CA ILE A 140 -11.68 13.72 4.18
C ILE A 140 -11.21 13.79 5.64
N GLY A 141 -9.96 14.19 5.89
CA GLY A 141 -9.34 14.05 7.20
C GLY A 141 -9.14 12.57 7.54
N TRP A 142 -9.52 12.17 8.75
CA TRP A 142 -9.43 10.80 9.23
C TRP A 142 -10.74 10.02 9.00
N ALA A 143 -10.62 8.77 8.56
CA ALA A 143 -11.74 7.85 8.43
C ALA A 143 -11.36 6.45 8.91
N ASP A 144 -12.19 5.88 9.79
CA ASP A 144 -12.01 4.55 10.37
C ASP A 144 -12.65 3.47 9.50
N ALA A 145 -11.98 2.33 9.37
CA ALA A 145 -12.53 1.20 8.63
C ALA A 145 -13.81 0.68 9.26
N VAL A 146 -14.86 0.50 8.46
CA VAL A 146 -16.16 -0.06 8.89
C VAL A 146 -15.98 -1.53 9.29
N ASN A 147 -15.20 -2.29 8.53
CA ASN A 147 -14.94 -3.70 8.80
C ASN A 147 -13.44 -3.98 8.95
N LYS A 148 -12.92 -3.64 10.13
CA LYS A 148 -11.48 -3.76 10.46
C LYS A 148 -10.96 -5.20 10.35
N GLU A 149 -11.72 -6.16 10.85
CA GLU A 149 -11.30 -7.56 10.88
C GLU A 149 -11.16 -8.13 9.47
N GLN A 150 -12.12 -7.85 8.60
CA GLN A 150 -12.10 -8.30 7.22
C GLN A 150 -10.96 -7.65 6.44
N LEU A 151 -10.75 -6.34 6.60
CA LEU A 151 -9.63 -5.65 5.97
C LEU A 151 -8.28 -6.18 6.45
N CYS A 152 -8.14 -6.41 7.75
CA CYS A 152 -6.94 -7.02 8.30
C CYS A 152 -6.68 -8.39 7.65
N HIS A 153 -7.71 -9.24 7.58
CA HIS A 153 -7.61 -10.55 6.93
C HIS A 153 -7.19 -10.44 5.45
N ILE A 154 -7.77 -9.51 4.71
CA ILE A 154 -7.41 -9.25 3.31
C ILE A 154 -5.93 -8.83 3.20
N PHE A 155 -5.46 -7.92 4.04
CA PHE A 155 -4.08 -7.46 4.02
C PHE A 155 -3.05 -8.53 4.38
N THR A 156 -3.42 -9.55 5.20
CA THR A 156 -2.52 -10.68 5.47
C THR A 156 -2.25 -11.54 4.23
N GLN A 157 -3.09 -11.45 3.19
CA GLN A 157 -2.92 -12.18 1.93
C GLN A 157 -1.96 -11.49 0.96
N PHE A 158 -1.57 -10.23 1.23
CA PHE A 158 -0.57 -9.52 0.45
C PHE A 158 0.78 -10.20 0.60
N LYS A 159 1.56 -10.22 -0.48
CA LYS A 159 2.85 -10.90 -0.54
C LYS A 159 4.00 -9.89 -0.49
N PRO A 160 5.16 -10.25 0.08
CA PRO A 160 6.33 -9.40 0.03
C PRO A 160 6.67 -9.01 -1.41
N TYR A 161 6.79 -7.71 -1.66
CA TYR A 161 7.22 -7.21 -2.96
C TYR A 161 8.70 -7.57 -3.18
N ARG A 162 8.98 -8.24 -4.28
CA ARG A 162 10.35 -8.62 -4.67
C ARG A 162 10.80 -7.70 -5.79
N TRP A 163 11.64 -6.75 -5.47
CA TRP A 163 12.16 -5.72 -6.37
C TRP A 163 12.90 -6.25 -7.62
N LEU A 164 13.42 -7.48 -7.61
CA LEU A 164 14.01 -8.14 -8.78
C LEU A 164 13.02 -8.32 -9.95
N ARG A 165 11.75 -8.06 -9.73
CA ARG A 165 10.71 -7.94 -10.76
C ARG A 165 10.33 -6.49 -11.02
N LEU A 166 11.22 -5.53 -10.80
CA LEU A 166 11.06 -4.22 -11.41
C LEU A 166 10.94 -4.46 -12.92
N GLU A 167 9.73 -4.42 -13.41
CA GLU A 167 9.50 -4.18 -14.83
C GLU A 167 10.08 -2.80 -15.08
N LEU A 168 11.31 -2.78 -15.58
CA LEU A 168 11.87 -1.61 -16.22
C LEU A 168 10.98 -1.39 -17.44
N ARG A 169 9.90 -0.64 -17.28
CA ARG A 169 9.10 -0.25 -18.43
C ARG A 169 9.91 0.75 -19.23
N PRO A 170 10.05 0.52 -20.54
CA PRO A 170 10.65 1.50 -21.40
C PRO A 170 9.85 2.81 -21.31
N SER A 171 10.58 3.89 -21.15
CA SER A 171 10.12 5.29 -21.27
C SER A 171 9.45 5.53 -22.61
#